data_4aa5cda713fdc03357b6c5d83c0fd42d
#
_entry.id   4aa5cda713fdc03357b6c5d83c0fd42d
#
_cell.length_a   1.000
_cell.length_b   1.000
_cell.length_c   1.000
_cell.angle_alpha   90.00
_cell.angle_beta   90.00
_cell.angle_gamma   90.00
#
_symmetry.space_group_name_H-M   'P 1'
#
loop_
_entity.id
_entity.type
_entity.pdbx_description
1 polymer ?
#
loop_
_entity_poly.entity_id
_entity_poly.type
_entity_poly.pdbx_seq_one_letter_code
_entity_poly.pdbx_strand_id
1 'polypeptide(L)'
;LFNNAGIGSGAGLLNSSLDEWQRQWDVNLMSHVHAVRAVLPGMLERGEGYLLHTASMAGVLSSHGNLPYAVSKHAVVGLAEWLAFTYAHLGIRVSLLAPLAVRTPMLGDAADGEWANQAGGPIKEPVEVAQQVLNAITTERFLILTDSIAQTWMERKTADPDRWLHGMSRLQQRLEGVDDAGLPEN
;
A
#
# COMPACT_ATOMS: atom_id res chain seq x y z
N LEU A 1 -8.18 9.99 -13.58
CA LEU A 1 -7.07 9.06 -13.80
C LEU A 1 -7.00 8.04 -12.68
N PHE A 2 -6.87 6.75 -13.06
CA PHE A 2 -6.65 5.66 -12.11
C PHE A 2 -5.25 5.08 -12.32
N ASN A 3 -4.37 5.28 -11.38
CA ASN A 3 -3.02 4.71 -11.33
C ASN A 3 -3.07 3.42 -10.51
N ASN A 4 -3.23 2.29 -11.16
CA ASN A 4 -3.44 0.99 -10.52
C ASN A 4 -2.36 -0.04 -10.80
N ALA A 5 -1.55 0.14 -11.84
CA ALA A 5 -0.49 -0.81 -12.18
C ALA A 5 0.48 -1.02 -10.99
N GLY A 6 0.84 -2.27 -10.76
CA GLY A 6 1.77 -2.62 -9.68
C GLY A 6 2.25 -4.05 -9.78
N ILE A 7 3.45 -4.29 -9.31
CA ILE A 7 4.11 -5.61 -9.23
C ILE A 7 4.75 -5.80 -7.84
N GLY A 8 4.93 -7.05 -7.45
CA GLY A 8 5.70 -7.45 -6.26
C GLY A 8 6.66 -8.58 -6.61
N SER A 9 7.73 -8.78 -5.83
CA SER A 9 8.71 -9.83 -6.08
C SER A 9 8.82 -10.88 -4.96
N GLY A 10 8.30 -10.59 -3.78
CA GLY A 10 8.43 -11.48 -2.63
C GLY A 10 9.84 -11.62 -2.08
N ALA A 11 10.71 -10.61 -2.23
CA ALA A 11 12.10 -10.67 -1.83
C ALA A 11 12.48 -9.63 -0.75
N GLY A 12 13.45 -9.98 0.12
CA GLY A 12 14.01 -9.09 1.13
C GLY A 12 15.21 -8.30 0.60
N LEU A 13 15.94 -7.63 1.50
CA LEU A 13 17.06 -6.75 1.12
C LEU A 13 18.20 -7.48 0.39
N LEU A 14 18.59 -8.65 0.92
CA LEU A 14 19.75 -9.39 0.39
C LEU A 14 19.40 -10.28 -0.81
N ASN A 15 18.12 -10.57 -1.00
CA ASN A 15 17.63 -11.51 -2.01
C ASN A 15 17.02 -10.81 -3.23
N SER A 16 16.91 -9.46 -3.19
CA SER A 16 16.46 -8.66 -4.32
C SER A 16 17.64 -8.14 -5.11
N SER A 17 17.64 -8.33 -6.42
CA SER A 17 18.63 -7.68 -7.29
C SER A 17 18.32 -6.18 -7.45
N LEU A 18 19.33 -5.39 -7.82
CA LEU A 18 19.11 -3.97 -8.11
C LEU A 18 18.17 -3.76 -9.30
N ASP A 19 18.14 -4.68 -10.26
CA ASP A 19 17.21 -4.65 -11.39
C ASP A 19 15.76 -4.86 -10.95
N GLU A 20 15.51 -5.74 -9.96
CA GLU A 20 14.17 -5.90 -9.36
C GLU A 20 13.74 -4.65 -8.60
N TRP A 21 14.66 -4.03 -7.85
CA TRP A 21 14.41 -2.74 -7.20
C TRP A 21 14.00 -1.68 -8.21
N GLN A 22 14.79 -1.53 -9.29
CA GLN A 22 14.52 -0.56 -10.34
C GLN A 22 13.18 -0.85 -11.03
N ARG A 23 12.92 -2.11 -11.40
CA ARG A 23 11.67 -2.52 -12.04
C ARG A 23 10.44 -2.20 -11.18
N GLN A 24 10.50 -2.51 -9.87
CA GLN A 24 9.38 -2.19 -8.98
C GLN A 24 9.22 -0.68 -8.80
N TRP A 25 10.31 0.06 -8.73
CA TRP A 25 10.28 1.52 -8.69
C TRP A 25 9.62 2.10 -9.94
N ASP A 26 10.02 1.65 -11.11
CA ASP A 26 9.49 2.13 -12.38
C ASP A 26 7.99 1.81 -12.55
N VAL A 27 7.58 0.59 -12.21
CA VAL A 27 6.18 0.18 -12.36
C VAL A 27 5.30 0.73 -11.25
N ASN A 28 5.72 0.65 -9.99
CA ASN A 28 4.83 0.98 -8.86
C ASN A 28 4.77 2.49 -8.56
N LEU A 29 5.82 3.25 -8.87
CA LEU A 29 5.90 4.68 -8.59
C LEU A 29 6.00 5.53 -9.85
N MET A 30 7.04 5.30 -10.69
CA MET A 30 7.31 6.20 -11.81
C MET A 30 6.19 6.19 -12.86
N SER A 31 5.48 5.09 -13.03
CA SER A 31 4.27 5.04 -13.85
C SER A 31 3.22 6.05 -13.39
N HIS A 32 3.00 6.15 -12.07
CA HIS A 32 2.10 7.14 -11.48
C HIS A 32 2.57 8.57 -11.74
N VAL A 33 3.87 8.82 -11.56
CA VAL A 33 4.47 10.14 -11.82
C VAL A 33 4.28 10.54 -13.28
N HIS A 34 4.61 9.66 -14.22
CA HIS A 34 4.47 9.92 -15.65
C HIS A 34 3.01 10.18 -16.05
N ALA A 35 2.08 9.36 -15.58
CA ALA A 35 0.68 9.51 -15.88
C ALA A 35 0.10 10.83 -15.32
N VAL A 36 0.42 11.19 -14.07
CA VAL A 36 0.01 12.46 -13.49
C VAL A 36 0.58 13.64 -14.27
N ARG A 37 1.90 13.63 -14.59
CA ARG A 37 2.51 14.69 -15.38
C ARG A 37 1.85 14.90 -16.74
N ALA A 38 1.34 13.83 -17.34
CA ALA A 38 0.66 13.91 -18.64
C ALA A 38 -0.74 14.52 -18.55
N VAL A 39 -1.50 14.26 -17.47
CA VAL A 39 -2.91 14.70 -17.38
C VAL A 39 -3.13 15.95 -16.54
N LEU A 40 -2.26 16.21 -15.57
CA LEU A 40 -2.42 17.29 -14.58
C LEU A 40 -2.53 18.70 -15.24
N PRO A 41 -1.71 19.06 -16.26
CA PRO A 41 -1.85 20.38 -16.90
C PRO A 41 -3.25 20.65 -17.42
N GLY A 42 -3.86 19.70 -18.14
CA GLY A 42 -5.22 19.85 -18.63
C GLY A 42 -6.29 19.82 -17.53
N MET A 43 -6.05 19.13 -16.42
CA MET A 43 -6.93 19.17 -15.24
C MET A 43 -6.89 20.57 -14.58
N LEU A 44 -5.70 21.13 -14.41
CA LEU A 44 -5.51 22.47 -13.84
C LEU A 44 -6.11 23.57 -14.73
N GLU A 45 -5.99 23.44 -16.04
CA GLU A 45 -6.60 24.39 -17.00
C GLU A 45 -8.13 24.40 -16.88
N ARG A 46 -8.75 23.23 -16.66
CA ARG A 46 -10.21 23.13 -16.47
C ARG A 46 -10.66 23.48 -15.04
N GLY A 47 -9.74 23.54 -14.08
CA GLY A 47 -10.09 23.71 -12.66
C GLY A 47 -10.77 22.47 -12.07
N GLU A 48 -10.64 21.30 -12.70
CA GLU A 48 -11.30 20.07 -12.27
C GLU A 48 -10.47 18.83 -12.66
N GLY A 49 -10.30 17.92 -11.72
CA GLY A 49 -9.63 16.65 -11.97
C GLY A 49 -9.71 15.69 -10.79
N TYR A 50 -9.65 14.40 -11.09
CA TYR A 50 -9.61 13.34 -10.08
C TYR A 50 -8.46 12.37 -10.34
N LEU A 51 -7.60 12.19 -9.32
CA LEU A 51 -6.46 11.28 -9.33
C LEU A 51 -6.68 10.19 -8.27
N LEU A 52 -6.68 8.92 -8.67
CA LEU A 52 -6.70 7.79 -7.74
C LEU A 52 -5.41 7.01 -7.88
N HIS A 53 -4.74 6.80 -6.76
CA HIS A 53 -3.50 6.04 -6.66
C HIS A 53 -3.72 4.75 -5.86
N THR A 54 -3.35 3.61 -6.44
CA THR A 54 -3.36 2.33 -5.73
C THR A 54 -1.99 2.10 -5.08
N ALA A 55 -1.94 2.36 -3.75
CA ALA A 55 -0.82 1.98 -2.91
C ALA A 55 -1.01 0.54 -2.39
N SER A 56 -0.92 0.34 -1.10
CA SER A 56 -1.17 -0.89 -0.33
C SER A 56 -1.05 -0.54 1.15
N MET A 57 -1.58 -1.37 2.03
CA MET A 57 -1.22 -1.30 3.46
C MET A 57 0.29 -1.57 3.68
N ALA A 58 0.97 -2.27 2.77
CA ALA A 58 2.43 -2.36 2.75
C ALA A 58 3.12 -0.99 2.59
N GLY A 59 2.47 -0.01 1.96
CA GLY A 59 2.94 1.38 1.84
C GLY A 59 2.67 2.23 3.08
N VAL A 60 1.95 1.72 4.06
CA VAL A 60 1.61 2.41 5.32
C VAL A 60 2.24 1.71 6.52
N LEU A 61 2.14 0.38 6.57
CA LEU A 61 2.58 -0.45 7.70
C LEU A 61 3.94 -1.14 7.46
N SER A 62 4.40 -1.21 6.21
CA SER A 62 5.43 -2.12 5.73
C SER A 62 4.88 -3.54 5.48
N SER A 63 5.74 -4.45 5.02
CA SER A 63 5.35 -5.81 4.67
C SER A 63 6.48 -6.79 4.91
N HIS A 64 6.18 -7.96 5.45
CA HIS A 64 7.11 -9.07 5.54
C HIS A 64 7.44 -9.62 4.14
N GLY A 65 8.70 -10.00 3.90
CA GLY A 65 9.13 -10.72 2.71
C GLY A 65 8.98 -10.00 1.37
N ASN A 66 8.73 -8.68 1.34
CA ASN A 66 8.57 -7.93 0.09
C ASN A 66 9.02 -6.47 0.23
N LEU A 67 10.31 -6.30 0.49
CA LEU A 67 10.87 -4.98 0.82
C LEU A 67 10.82 -3.98 -0.34
N PRO A 68 11.23 -4.29 -1.60
CA PRO A 68 11.16 -3.32 -2.70
C PRO A 68 9.73 -2.85 -2.96
N TYR A 69 8.77 -3.76 -2.85
CA TYR A 69 7.35 -3.44 -2.94
C TYR A 69 6.91 -2.47 -1.85
N ALA A 70 7.19 -2.78 -0.59
CA ALA A 70 6.81 -1.94 0.55
C ALA A 70 7.38 -0.52 0.40
N VAL A 71 8.66 -0.39 0.04
CA VAL A 71 9.30 0.91 -0.19
C VAL A 71 8.64 1.67 -1.33
N SER A 72 8.41 1.01 -2.47
CA SER A 72 7.75 1.67 -3.61
C SER A 72 6.32 2.13 -3.29
N LYS A 73 5.57 1.33 -2.50
CA LYS A 73 4.21 1.71 -2.08
C LYS A 73 4.18 2.81 -1.02
N HIS A 74 5.21 2.93 -0.15
CA HIS A 74 5.39 4.11 0.70
C HIS A 74 5.64 5.38 -0.13
N ALA A 75 6.41 5.27 -1.19
CA ALA A 75 6.63 6.40 -2.10
C ALA A 75 5.35 6.85 -2.81
N VAL A 76 4.46 5.92 -3.17
CA VAL A 76 3.12 6.26 -3.71
C VAL A 76 2.26 6.99 -2.68
N VAL A 77 2.32 6.62 -1.40
CA VAL A 77 1.61 7.34 -0.33
C VAL A 77 2.08 8.79 -0.28
N GLY A 78 3.41 9.02 -0.20
CA GLY A 78 3.96 10.37 -0.17
C GLY A 78 3.63 11.19 -1.43
N LEU A 79 3.64 10.56 -2.61
CA LEU A 79 3.21 11.22 -3.85
C LEU A 79 1.74 11.66 -3.79
N ALA A 80 0.84 10.76 -3.37
CA ALA A 80 -0.59 11.05 -3.30
C ALA A 80 -0.91 12.14 -2.27
N GLU A 81 -0.29 12.10 -1.09
CA GLU A 81 -0.45 13.12 -0.06
C GLU A 81 0.01 14.50 -0.57
N TRP A 82 1.20 14.54 -1.20
CA TRP A 82 1.71 15.78 -1.75
C TRP A 82 0.79 16.38 -2.82
N LEU A 83 0.28 15.56 -3.74
CA LEU A 83 -0.66 15.98 -4.77
C LEU A 83 -1.98 16.49 -4.15
N ALA A 84 -2.49 15.80 -3.13
CA ALA A 84 -3.74 16.12 -2.47
C ALA A 84 -3.70 17.53 -1.85
N PHE A 85 -2.73 17.82 -0.98
CA PHE A 85 -2.68 19.13 -0.33
C PHE A 85 -2.22 20.25 -1.26
N THR A 86 -1.39 19.94 -2.28
CA THR A 86 -0.87 20.96 -3.20
C THR A 86 -1.93 21.48 -4.17
N TYR A 87 -2.77 20.59 -4.71
CA TYR A 87 -3.69 20.95 -5.79
C TYR A 87 -5.18 21.00 -5.41
N ALA A 88 -5.52 20.73 -4.14
CA ALA A 88 -6.91 20.73 -3.69
C ALA A 88 -7.64 22.07 -3.97
N HIS A 89 -6.96 23.19 -3.71
CA HIS A 89 -7.49 24.54 -3.93
C HIS A 89 -7.66 24.90 -5.41
N LEU A 90 -7.08 24.10 -6.32
CA LEU A 90 -7.18 24.25 -7.78
C LEU A 90 -8.21 23.28 -8.40
N GLY A 91 -9.06 22.66 -7.57
CA GLY A 91 -10.12 21.77 -8.04
C GLY A 91 -9.67 20.33 -8.32
N ILE A 92 -8.45 19.94 -7.91
CA ILE A 92 -7.98 18.56 -8.08
C ILE A 92 -8.29 17.74 -6.83
N ARG A 93 -8.98 16.64 -7.02
CA ARG A 93 -9.26 15.65 -5.96
C ARG A 93 -8.32 14.47 -6.09
N VAL A 94 -7.88 13.96 -4.96
CA VAL A 94 -6.96 12.81 -4.90
C VAL A 94 -7.48 11.78 -3.93
N SER A 95 -7.50 10.51 -4.35
CA SER A 95 -7.72 9.38 -3.46
C SER A 95 -6.55 8.41 -3.48
N LEU A 96 -6.27 7.83 -2.34
CA LEU A 96 -5.26 6.81 -2.11
C LEU A 96 -5.94 5.52 -1.67
N LEU A 97 -5.96 4.51 -2.53
CA LEU A 97 -6.42 3.17 -2.19
C LEU A 97 -5.27 2.40 -1.52
N ALA A 98 -5.45 2.00 -0.28
CA ALA A 98 -4.47 1.22 0.50
C ALA A 98 -5.08 -0.13 0.92
N PRO A 99 -5.18 -1.11 0.01
CA PRO A 99 -5.81 -2.38 0.33
C PRO A 99 -4.90 -3.25 1.21
N LEU A 100 -5.54 -4.08 2.03
CA LEU A 100 -4.99 -5.33 2.55
C LEU A 100 -4.96 -6.37 1.42
N ALA A 101 -4.98 -7.66 1.77
CA ALA A 101 -4.97 -8.73 0.78
C ALA A 101 -6.21 -8.67 -0.13
N VAL A 102 -6.01 -8.74 -1.43
CA VAL A 102 -7.06 -8.81 -2.44
C VAL A 102 -6.82 -10.04 -3.30
N ARG A 103 -7.84 -10.83 -3.57
CA ARG A 103 -7.77 -12.06 -4.37
C ARG A 103 -7.48 -11.74 -5.82
N THR A 104 -6.21 -11.66 -6.15
CA THR A 104 -5.68 -11.35 -7.48
C THR A 104 -4.52 -12.29 -7.81
N PRO A 105 -4.09 -12.40 -9.07
CA PRO A 105 -2.90 -13.18 -9.42
C PRO A 105 -1.62 -12.77 -8.67
N MET A 106 -1.52 -11.52 -8.19
CA MET A 106 -0.39 -11.05 -7.39
C MET A 106 -0.32 -11.75 -6.03
N LEU A 107 -1.45 -12.14 -5.45
CA LEU A 107 -1.49 -12.85 -4.18
C LEU A 107 -1.07 -14.32 -4.35
N GLY A 108 -1.35 -14.93 -5.52
CA GLY A 108 -0.98 -16.31 -5.82
C GLY A 108 -1.46 -17.28 -4.74
N ASP A 109 -0.63 -18.29 -4.44
CA ASP A 109 -0.90 -19.32 -3.43
C ASP A 109 -0.97 -18.75 -1.99
N ALA A 110 -0.47 -17.54 -1.76
CA ALA A 110 -0.59 -16.89 -0.46
C ALA A 110 -2.04 -16.59 -0.06
N ALA A 111 -2.98 -16.61 -1.03
CA ALA A 111 -4.40 -16.44 -0.78
C ALA A 111 -5.00 -17.54 0.13
N ASP A 112 -4.47 -18.74 0.05
CA ASP A 112 -4.96 -19.90 0.79
C ASP A 112 -3.97 -20.37 1.87
N GLY A 113 -2.87 -19.62 2.06
CA GLY A 113 -1.79 -19.94 2.98
C GLY A 113 -1.91 -19.30 4.36
N GLU A 114 -1.04 -19.77 5.26
CA GLU A 114 -0.95 -19.30 6.65
C GLU A 114 -0.60 -17.81 6.74
N TRP A 115 0.12 -17.27 5.76
CA TRP A 115 0.43 -15.84 5.67
C TRP A 115 -0.84 -14.98 5.66
N ALA A 116 -1.86 -15.36 4.88
CA ALA A 116 -3.12 -14.61 4.81
C ALA A 116 -3.80 -14.54 6.17
N ASN A 117 -3.73 -15.62 6.95
CA ASN A 117 -4.33 -15.70 8.29
C ASN A 117 -3.53 -14.93 9.34
N GLN A 118 -2.21 -14.85 9.20
CA GLN A 118 -1.31 -14.29 10.23
C GLN A 118 -0.90 -12.84 9.97
N ALA A 119 -0.68 -12.45 8.72
CA ALA A 119 -0.09 -11.18 8.35
C ALA A 119 -0.88 -10.37 7.32
N GLY A 120 -1.68 -11.03 6.47
CA GLY A 120 -2.37 -10.39 5.35
C GLY A 120 -3.68 -9.71 5.71
N GLY A 121 -4.27 -10.05 6.84
CA GLY A 121 -5.64 -9.65 7.20
C GLY A 121 -6.72 -10.28 6.30
N PRO A 122 -7.98 -9.86 6.43
CA PRO A 122 -9.07 -10.40 5.62
C PRO A 122 -8.83 -10.21 4.12
N ILE A 123 -9.01 -11.29 3.35
CA ILE A 123 -8.90 -11.25 1.90
C ILE A 123 -10.22 -10.77 1.30
N LYS A 124 -10.15 -9.73 0.48
CA LYS A 124 -11.30 -9.16 -0.24
C LYS A 124 -11.31 -9.63 -1.69
N GLU A 125 -12.53 -9.76 -2.24
CA GLU A 125 -12.68 -9.95 -3.68
C GLU A 125 -12.48 -8.60 -4.42
N PRO A 126 -11.92 -8.60 -5.64
CA PRO A 126 -11.68 -7.36 -6.39
C PRO A 126 -12.93 -6.50 -6.58
N VAL A 127 -14.10 -7.11 -6.76
CA VAL A 127 -15.38 -6.41 -6.93
C VAL A 127 -15.78 -5.64 -5.66
N GLU A 128 -15.51 -6.17 -4.47
CA GLU A 128 -15.78 -5.50 -3.20
C GLU A 128 -14.92 -4.26 -3.05
N VAL A 129 -13.63 -4.38 -3.40
CA VAL A 129 -12.69 -3.25 -3.38
C VAL A 129 -13.10 -2.17 -4.38
N ALA A 130 -13.50 -2.56 -5.61
CA ALA A 130 -13.99 -1.63 -6.62
C ALA A 130 -15.22 -0.87 -6.13
N GLN A 131 -16.17 -1.52 -5.45
CA GLN A 131 -17.34 -0.85 -4.89
C GLN A 131 -16.96 0.16 -3.79
N GLN A 132 -15.99 -0.17 -2.93
CA GLN A 132 -15.48 0.75 -1.91
C GLN A 132 -14.82 1.98 -2.55
N VAL A 133 -14.08 1.79 -3.64
CA VAL A 133 -13.47 2.89 -4.41
C VAL A 133 -14.55 3.81 -5.00
N LEU A 134 -15.60 3.27 -5.63
CA LEU A 134 -16.70 4.08 -6.18
C LEU A 134 -17.39 4.92 -5.09
N ASN A 135 -17.65 4.32 -3.93
CA ASN A 135 -18.24 5.03 -2.80
C ASN A 135 -17.31 6.15 -2.27
N ALA A 136 -15.99 5.89 -2.24
CA ALA A 136 -15.02 6.87 -1.79
C ALA A 136 -14.88 8.05 -2.78
N ILE A 137 -14.94 7.80 -4.08
CA ILE A 137 -14.94 8.83 -5.12
C ILE A 137 -16.16 9.75 -4.97
N THR A 138 -17.35 9.18 -4.72
CA THR A 138 -18.58 9.95 -4.51
C THR A 138 -18.49 10.89 -3.31
N THR A 139 -17.72 10.51 -2.29
CA THR A 139 -17.52 11.31 -1.06
C THR A 139 -16.18 12.06 -1.04
N GLU A 140 -15.43 12.03 -2.12
CA GLU A 140 -14.10 12.63 -2.27
C GLU A 140 -13.12 12.26 -1.13
N ARG A 141 -13.24 11.03 -0.60
CA ARG A 141 -12.39 10.55 0.50
C ARG A 141 -10.95 10.33 0.02
N PHE A 142 -9.99 10.89 0.74
CA PHE A 142 -8.58 10.70 0.42
C PHE A 142 -8.13 9.27 0.65
N LEU A 143 -8.16 8.77 1.89
CA LEU A 143 -7.66 7.42 2.23
C LEU A 143 -8.80 6.39 2.18
N ILE A 144 -8.63 5.38 1.33
CA ILE A 144 -9.55 4.26 1.15
C ILE A 144 -8.91 3.01 1.73
N LEU A 145 -9.38 2.58 2.89
CA LEU A 145 -9.02 1.33 3.53
C LEU A 145 -10.06 0.27 3.19
N THR A 146 -9.62 -0.92 2.83
CA THR A 146 -10.53 -2.02 2.44
C THR A 146 -11.11 -2.75 3.63
N ASP A 147 -10.53 -2.58 4.83
CA ASP A 147 -11.00 -3.21 6.05
C ASP A 147 -10.75 -2.33 7.28
N SER A 148 -11.63 -2.41 8.28
CA SER A 148 -11.53 -1.62 9.50
C SER A 148 -10.31 -1.98 10.36
N ILE A 149 -9.81 -3.21 10.28
CA ILE A 149 -8.59 -3.61 11.00
C ILE A 149 -7.37 -2.82 10.55
N ALA A 150 -7.33 -2.39 9.27
CA ALA A 150 -6.26 -1.56 8.74
C ALA A 150 -6.15 -0.23 9.49
N GLN A 151 -7.28 0.41 9.79
CA GLN A 151 -7.33 1.62 10.61
C GLN A 151 -6.72 1.38 12.01
N THR A 152 -7.13 0.29 12.66
CA THR A 152 -6.60 -0.08 13.99
C THR A 152 -5.07 -0.27 13.96
N TRP A 153 -4.54 -0.90 12.92
CA TRP A 153 -3.10 -1.11 12.79
C TRP A 153 -2.34 0.19 12.55
N MET A 154 -2.88 1.09 11.75
CA MET A 154 -2.31 2.43 11.56
C MET A 154 -2.25 3.21 12.87
N GLU A 155 -3.33 3.19 13.64
CA GLU A 155 -3.41 3.85 14.96
C GLU A 155 -2.38 3.29 15.93
N ARG A 156 -2.24 1.95 15.99
CA ARG A 156 -1.22 1.29 16.84
C ARG A 156 0.19 1.68 16.45
N LYS A 157 0.51 1.68 15.14
CA LYS A 157 1.82 2.08 14.63
C LYS A 157 2.14 3.54 14.97
N THR A 158 1.16 4.43 14.84
CA THR A 158 1.33 5.87 15.07
C THR A 158 1.43 6.20 16.56
N ALA A 159 0.67 5.49 17.41
CA ALA A 159 0.66 5.70 18.85
C ALA A 159 1.98 5.30 19.53
N ASP A 160 2.61 4.20 19.07
CA ASP A 160 3.86 3.68 19.64
C ASP A 160 4.64 2.90 18.57
N PRO A 161 5.49 3.59 17.77
CA PRO A 161 6.27 2.96 16.69
C PRO A 161 7.23 1.87 17.19
N ASP A 162 7.84 2.05 18.35
CA ASP A 162 8.80 1.07 18.89
C ASP A 162 8.10 -0.22 19.26
N ARG A 163 6.99 -0.14 19.97
CA ARG A 163 6.14 -1.29 20.29
C ARG A 163 5.63 -1.98 19.03
N TRP A 164 5.25 -1.20 18.02
CA TRP A 164 4.83 -1.73 16.72
C TRP A 164 5.96 -2.54 16.07
N LEU A 165 7.16 -1.98 15.97
CA LEU A 165 8.31 -2.64 15.35
C LEU A 165 8.72 -3.92 16.09
N HIS A 166 8.69 -3.92 17.44
CA HIS A 166 8.89 -5.13 18.23
C HIS A 166 7.83 -6.21 17.90
N GLY A 167 6.56 -5.80 17.74
CA GLY A 167 5.48 -6.70 17.34
C GLY A 167 5.70 -7.30 15.94
N MET A 168 6.15 -6.48 14.99
CA MET A 168 6.47 -6.91 13.62
C MET A 168 7.68 -7.86 13.61
N SER A 169 8.70 -7.62 14.46
CA SER A 169 9.84 -8.52 14.60
C SER A 169 9.42 -9.91 15.09
N ARG A 170 8.57 -9.98 16.13
CA ARG A 170 8.03 -11.27 16.59
C ARG A 170 7.18 -11.97 15.54
N LEU A 171 6.40 -11.22 14.75
CA LEU A 171 5.65 -11.81 13.63
C LEU A 171 6.58 -12.38 12.57
N GLN A 172 7.66 -11.67 12.22
CA GLN A 172 8.68 -12.16 11.28
C GLN A 172 9.29 -13.48 11.74
N GLN A 173 9.66 -13.58 13.01
CA GLN A 173 10.23 -14.81 13.59
C GLN A 173 9.26 -16.00 13.47
N ARG A 174 7.97 -15.79 13.77
CA ARG A 174 6.95 -16.83 13.61
C ARG A 174 6.81 -17.28 12.15
N LEU A 175 6.82 -16.32 11.20
CA LEU A 175 6.73 -16.64 9.76
C LEU A 175 7.97 -17.40 9.25
N GLU A 176 9.12 -17.23 9.90
CA GLU A 176 10.36 -17.96 9.60
C GLU A 176 10.48 -19.30 10.36
N GLY A 177 9.49 -19.65 11.19
CA GLY A 177 9.51 -20.87 12.00
C GLY A 177 10.53 -20.85 13.13
N VAL A 178 10.95 -19.67 13.59
CA VAL A 178 11.81 -19.50 14.74
C VAL A 178 10.96 -19.47 16.00
N ASP A 179 11.07 -20.47 16.85
CA ASP A 179 10.34 -20.55 18.11
C ASP A 179 10.73 -19.44 19.09
N ASP A 180 9.77 -18.94 19.85
CA ASP A 180 9.91 -17.89 20.89
C ASP A 180 10.88 -18.24 22.06
N ALA A 181 11.56 -19.39 22.01
CA ALA A 181 12.38 -19.94 23.10
C ALA A 181 13.67 -19.17 23.42
N GLY A 182 13.89 -17.98 22.87
CA GLY A 182 15.12 -17.22 23.01
C GLY A 182 15.04 -15.72 23.30
N LEU A 183 13.87 -15.14 23.52
CA LEU A 183 13.76 -13.70 23.73
C LEU A 183 13.41 -13.34 25.18
N PRO A 184 14.11 -12.35 25.82
CA PRO A 184 13.72 -11.84 27.12
C PRO A 184 12.36 -11.15 27.04
N GLU A 185 11.48 -11.48 27.98
CA GLU A 185 10.24 -10.72 28.21
C GLU A 185 10.61 -9.30 28.69
N ASN A 186 10.23 -8.29 27.91
CA ASN A 186 10.28 -6.88 28.29
C ASN A 186 8.88 -6.30 28.32
#